data_0df496e6136c7fef9437ed4159829f21
#
_entry.id   0df496e6136c7fef9437ed4159829f21
#
_cell.length_a   1.000
_cell.length_b   1.000
_cell.length_c   1.000
_cell.angle_alpha   90.00
_cell.angle_beta   90.00
_cell.angle_gamma   90.00
#
_symmetry.space_group_name_H-M   'P 1'
#
loop_
_entity.id
_entity.type
_entity.pdbx_description
1 polymer ?
#
loop_
_entity_poly.entity_id
_entity_poly.type
_entity_poly.pdbx_seq_one_letter_code
_entity_poly.pdbx_strand_id
1 'polypeptide(L)'
;MFPIVSKRPLNEAGTVLEYVIKAPLVAKKCLPGQFIVLRLDEHGERVPLTIADYDREAGTVTIMVQPVGQTTRMLELMEPGDCLADFVGPMGKPTQI
;
A
#
# COMPACT_ATOMS: atom_id res chain seq x y z
N MET A 1 -5.21 6.38 11.53
CA MET A 1 -4.50 6.62 10.26
C MET A 1 -3.42 5.59 10.05
N PHE A 2 -2.88 5.50 8.86
CA PHE A 2 -2.01 4.39 8.48
C PHE A 2 -0.64 4.93 8.09
N PRO A 3 0.34 4.88 9.00
CA PRO A 3 1.65 5.46 8.71
C PRO A 3 2.44 4.63 7.70
N ILE A 4 3.19 5.33 6.87
CA ILE A 4 4.16 4.73 5.96
C ILE A 4 5.40 4.40 6.78
N VAL A 5 5.75 3.12 6.84
CA VAL A 5 6.91 2.66 7.60
C VAL A 5 8.19 2.79 6.78
N SER A 6 8.11 2.41 5.50
CA SER A 6 9.25 2.54 4.61
C SER A 6 8.80 2.75 3.17
N LYS A 7 9.72 3.26 2.37
CA LYS A 7 9.52 3.55 0.96
C LYS A 7 10.85 3.33 0.25
N ARG A 8 10.84 2.58 -0.83
CA ARG A 8 12.07 2.38 -1.62
C ARG A 8 11.75 2.12 -3.09
N PRO A 9 12.64 2.53 -4.00
CA PRO A 9 12.50 2.16 -5.40
C PRO A 9 12.84 0.67 -5.59
N LEU A 10 12.11 0.00 -6.48
CA LEU A 10 12.36 -1.41 -6.80
C LEU A 10 13.20 -1.58 -8.06
N ASN A 11 13.39 -0.50 -8.83
CA ASN A 11 14.25 -0.52 -10.01
C ASN A 11 15.11 0.75 -10.04
N GLU A 12 16.14 0.74 -10.90
CA GLU A 12 17.07 1.86 -10.99
C GLU A 12 16.41 3.15 -11.48
N ALA A 13 15.41 3.02 -12.34
CA ALA A 13 14.71 4.18 -12.88
C ALA A 13 13.74 4.82 -11.89
N GLY A 14 13.44 4.14 -10.78
CA GLY A 14 12.47 4.64 -9.81
C GLY A 14 11.04 4.66 -10.30
N THR A 15 10.74 3.84 -11.31
CA THR A 15 9.40 3.77 -11.91
C THR A 15 8.47 2.82 -11.15
N VAL A 16 9.01 2.01 -10.25
CA VAL A 16 8.22 1.16 -9.35
C VAL A 16 8.70 1.39 -7.93
N LEU A 17 7.78 1.73 -7.05
CA LEU A 17 8.09 2.01 -5.64
C LEU A 17 7.42 0.97 -4.75
N GLU A 18 8.13 0.59 -3.68
CA GLU A 18 7.61 -0.28 -2.65
C GLU A 18 7.31 0.54 -1.40
N TYR A 19 6.09 0.40 -0.89
CA TYR A 19 5.68 1.04 0.36
C TYR A 19 5.31 -0.03 1.37
N VAL A 20 5.82 0.12 2.59
CA VAL A 20 5.41 -0.71 3.72
C VAL A 20 4.53 0.16 4.62
N ILE A 21 3.30 -0.28 4.84
CA ILE A 21 2.28 0.50 5.56
C ILE A 21 1.93 -0.22 6.85
N LYS A 22 1.86 0.51 7.94
CA LYS A 22 1.45 -0.03 9.23
C LYS A 22 -0.08 -0.14 9.25
N ALA A 23 -0.58 -1.36 9.12
CA ALA A 23 -2.01 -1.65 9.09
C ALA A 23 -2.26 -3.03 9.71
N PRO A 24 -2.20 -3.15 11.05
CA PRO A 24 -2.24 -4.46 11.73
C PRO A 24 -3.49 -5.28 11.42
N LEU A 25 -4.65 -4.64 11.33
CA LEU A 25 -5.89 -5.36 11.06
C LEU A 25 -5.94 -5.93 9.65
N VAL A 26 -5.38 -5.22 8.69
CA VAL A 26 -5.29 -5.70 7.31
C VAL A 26 -4.24 -6.80 7.22
N ALA A 27 -3.07 -6.60 7.82
CA ALA A 27 -1.99 -7.59 7.82
C ALA A 27 -2.45 -8.92 8.41
N LYS A 28 -3.27 -8.87 9.46
CA LYS A 28 -3.78 -10.07 10.12
C LYS A 28 -4.66 -10.93 9.23
N LYS A 29 -5.40 -10.30 8.32
CA LYS A 29 -6.42 -10.96 7.50
C LYS A 29 -6.01 -11.20 6.05
N CYS A 30 -4.96 -10.53 5.56
CA CYS A 30 -4.65 -10.58 4.15
C CYS A 30 -4.03 -11.91 3.72
N LEU A 31 -4.27 -12.25 2.46
CA LEU A 31 -3.75 -13.45 1.80
C LEU A 31 -3.18 -13.04 0.44
N PRO A 32 -2.25 -13.83 -0.12
CA PRO A 32 -1.68 -13.49 -1.43
C PRO A 32 -2.74 -13.34 -2.51
N GLY A 33 -2.55 -12.37 -3.39
CA GLY A 33 -3.45 -12.11 -4.50
C GLY A 33 -4.61 -11.19 -4.19
N GLN A 34 -4.79 -10.82 -2.92
CA GLN A 34 -5.80 -9.83 -2.54
C GLN A 34 -5.30 -8.42 -2.77
N PHE A 35 -6.20 -7.46 -2.72
CA PHE A 35 -5.84 -6.05 -2.87
C PHE A 35 -6.41 -5.23 -1.72
N ILE A 36 -5.86 -4.03 -1.58
CA ILE A 36 -6.37 -3.02 -0.66
C ILE A 36 -6.79 -1.79 -1.45
N VAL A 37 -7.62 -0.96 -0.84
CA VAL A 37 -7.96 0.36 -1.37
C VAL A 37 -7.42 1.39 -0.42
N LEU A 38 -6.60 2.30 -0.93
CA LEU A 38 -6.04 3.37 -0.12
C LEU A 38 -6.55 4.73 -0.58
N ARG A 39 -6.47 5.70 0.33
CA ARG A 39 -6.78 7.09 0.05
C ARG A 39 -5.75 7.95 0.79
N LEU A 40 -5.16 8.90 0.08
CA LEU A 40 -4.06 9.70 0.63
C LEU A 40 -4.56 10.70 1.67
N ASP A 41 -5.70 11.35 1.39
CA ASP A 41 -6.32 12.34 2.27
C ASP A 41 -7.83 12.31 2.10
N GLU A 42 -8.52 13.18 2.84
CA GLU A 42 -9.99 13.22 2.82
C GLU A 42 -10.58 13.60 1.46
N HIS A 43 -9.81 14.25 0.63
CA HIS A 43 -10.25 14.71 -0.68
C HIS A 43 -9.69 13.86 -1.83
N GLY A 44 -8.82 12.89 -1.50
CA GLY A 44 -8.18 12.05 -2.49
C GLY A 44 -9.08 10.95 -3.04
N GLU A 45 -8.71 10.47 -4.21
CA GLU A 45 -9.37 9.31 -4.80
C GLU A 45 -8.98 8.03 -4.08
N ARG A 46 -9.86 7.05 -4.12
CA ARG A 46 -9.56 5.71 -3.65
C ARG A 46 -8.85 4.94 -4.75
N VAL A 47 -7.74 4.33 -4.43
CA VAL A 47 -6.90 3.62 -5.38
C VAL A 47 -6.76 2.17 -4.94
N PRO A 48 -7.15 1.19 -5.78
CA PRO A 48 -6.90 -0.22 -5.47
C PRO A 48 -5.47 -0.60 -5.83
N LEU A 49 -4.80 -1.30 -4.92
CA LEU A 49 -3.43 -1.78 -5.14
C LEU A 49 -3.30 -3.20 -4.64
N THR A 50 -2.60 -4.04 -5.41
CA THR A 50 -2.38 -5.43 -5.04
C THR A 50 -1.40 -5.52 -3.87
N ILE A 51 -1.73 -6.40 -2.92
CA ILE A 51 -0.84 -6.69 -1.80
C ILE A 51 0.33 -7.52 -2.32
N ALA A 52 1.54 -7.00 -2.16
CA ALA A 52 2.75 -7.69 -2.59
C ALA A 52 3.29 -8.61 -1.50
N ASP A 53 3.18 -8.19 -0.25
CA ASP A 53 3.67 -8.96 0.89
C ASP A 53 3.01 -8.43 2.17
N TYR A 54 3.19 -9.13 3.26
CA TYR A 54 2.68 -8.71 4.56
C TYR A 54 3.48 -9.36 5.67
N ASP A 55 3.47 -8.72 6.84
CA ASP A 55 4.09 -9.24 8.05
C ASP A 55 3.08 -9.12 9.18
N ARG A 56 2.52 -10.26 9.60
CA ARG A 56 1.48 -10.28 10.63
C ARG A 56 2.02 -9.91 12.00
N GLU A 57 3.27 -10.24 12.28
CA GLU A 57 3.89 -9.89 13.57
C GLU A 57 4.16 -8.41 13.67
N ALA A 58 4.71 -7.82 12.62
CA ALA A 58 4.97 -6.39 12.58
C ALA A 58 3.69 -5.58 12.36
N GLY A 59 2.65 -6.20 11.82
CA GLY A 59 1.41 -5.51 11.50
C GLY A 59 1.55 -4.62 10.29
N THR A 60 2.31 -5.05 9.28
CA THR A 60 2.59 -4.25 8.09
C THR A 60 2.11 -4.94 6.82
N VAL A 61 1.77 -4.14 5.82
CA VAL A 61 1.39 -4.59 4.49
C VAL A 61 2.27 -3.87 3.48
N THR A 62 2.82 -4.63 2.53
CA THR A 62 3.70 -4.10 1.50
C THR A 62 2.92 -4.00 0.19
N ILE A 63 2.97 -2.84 -0.44
CA ILE A 63 2.35 -2.60 -1.73
C ILE A 63 3.40 -2.09 -2.71
N MET A 64 3.18 -2.38 -4.01
CA MET A 64 4.02 -1.86 -5.08
C MET A 64 3.21 -0.87 -5.90
N VAL A 65 3.81 0.27 -6.21
CA VAL A 65 3.14 1.38 -6.88
C VAL A 65 3.94 1.81 -8.11
N GLN A 66 3.26 1.91 -9.24
CA GLN A 66 3.79 2.60 -10.42
C GLN A 66 3.13 3.97 -10.48
N PRO A 67 3.89 5.08 -10.41
CA PRO A 67 3.30 6.43 -10.42
C PRO A 67 2.87 6.82 -11.84
N VAL A 68 1.75 6.28 -12.29
CA VAL A 68 1.24 6.51 -13.66
C VAL A 68 0.01 7.40 -13.69
N GLY A 69 -0.70 7.55 -12.58
CA GLY A 69 -1.87 8.40 -12.47
C GLY A 69 -1.63 9.52 -11.46
N GLN A 70 -2.54 10.48 -11.41
CA GLN A 70 -2.40 11.64 -10.53
C GLN A 70 -2.25 11.22 -9.05
N THR A 71 -3.11 10.32 -8.58
CA THR A 71 -3.08 9.89 -7.18
C THR A 71 -1.81 9.12 -6.85
N THR A 72 -1.37 8.23 -7.75
CA THR A 72 -0.14 7.47 -7.52
C THR A 72 1.10 8.36 -7.58
N ARG A 73 1.07 9.44 -8.38
CA ARG A 73 2.14 10.44 -8.38
C ARG A 73 2.17 11.24 -7.09
N MET A 74 1.01 11.54 -6.52
CA MET A 74 0.93 12.19 -5.21
C MET A 74 1.48 11.27 -4.12
N LEU A 75 1.20 9.98 -4.20
CA LEU A 75 1.75 8.99 -3.28
C LEU A 75 3.28 8.94 -3.37
N GLU A 76 3.84 9.10 -4.56
CA GLU A 76 5.29 9.15 -4.77
C GLU A 76 5.96 10.26 -3.95
N LEU A 77 5.24 11.35 -3.69
CA LEU A 77 5.75 12.48 -2.91
C LEU A 77 5.68 12.25 -1.39
N MET A 78 4.95 11.22 -0.95
CA MET A 78 4.86 10.91 0.47
C MET A 78 6.09 10.16 0.95
N GLU A 79 6.48 10.42 2.19
CA GLU A 79 7.70 9.88 2.78
C GLU A 79 7.36 9.02 4.01
N PRO A 80 8.30 8.18 4.47
CA PRO A 80 8.11 7.46 5.73
C PRO A 80 7.82 8.44 6.87
N GLY A 81 6.82 8.10 7.67
CA GLY A 81 6.30 8.98 8.71
C GLY A 81 5.02 9.69 8.30
N ASP A 82 4.75 9.86 7.02
CA ASP A 82 3.47 10.35 6.56
C ASP A 82 2.39 9.28 6.75
N CYS A 83 1.14 9.71 6.86
CA CYS A 83 0.03 8.80 7.08
C CYS A 83 -0.97 8.85 5.93
N LEU A 84 -1.52 7.68 5.60
CA LEU A 84 -2.64 7.58 4.67
C LEU A 84 -3.95 7.78 5.42
N ALA A 85 -4.93 8.42 4.80
CA ALA A 85 -6.23 8.64 5.40
C ALA A 85 -7.02 7.35 5.53
N ASP A 86 -7.02 6.53 4.46
CA ASP A 86 -7.68 5.24 4.46
C ASP A 86 -6.76 4.16 3.90
N PHE A 87 -6.91 2.96 4.44
CA PHE A 87 -6.23 1.76 3.97
C PHE A 87 -7.17 0.59 4.29
N VAL A 88 -7.99 0.23 3.32
CA VAL A 88 -9.13 -0.69 3.53
C VAL A 88 -8.86 -2.00 2.80
N GLY A 89 -9.09 -3.08 3.50
CA GLY A 89 -8.94 -4.41 2.94
C GLY A 89 -8.74 -5.44 4.04
N PRO A 90 -8.37 -6.67 3.68
CA PRO A 90 -8.13 -7.15 2.31
C PRO A 90 -9.43 -7.33 1.53
N MET A 91 -9.35 -7.17 0.21
CA MET A 91 -10.46 -7.35 -0.70
C MET A 91 -10.07 -8.32 -1.82
N GLY A 92 -11.07 -8.87 -2.48
CA GLY A 92 -10.86 -9.80 -3.56
C GLY A 92 -10.65 -11.22 -3.07
N LYS A 93 -10.54 -12.15 -4.02
CA LYS A 93 -10.30 -13.55 -3.69
C LYS A 93 -8.80 -13.83 -3.63
N PRO A 94 -8.35 -14.64 -2.67
CA PRO A 94 -6.94 -15.04 -2.65
C PRO A 94 -6.56 -15.80 -3.91
N THR A 95 -5.29 -15.66 -4.31
CA THR A 95 -4.77 -16.44 -5.42
C THR A 95 -4.72 -17.90 -5.02
N GLN A 96 -5.31 -18.77 -5.86
CA GLN A 96 -5.23 -20.21 -5.68
C GLN A 96 -4.08 -20.74 -6.51
N ILE A 97 -3.29 -21.56 -5.88
CA ILE A 97 -2.14 -22.20 -6.53
C ILE A 97 -2.44 -23.67 -6.75
#